data_96990603c477629fe2fb42802db7e9c3
#
_entry.id   96990603c477629fe2fb42802db7e9c3
#
_cell.length_a   1.000
_cell.length_b   1.000
_cell.length_c   1.000
_cell.angle_alpha   90.00
_cell.angle_beta   90.00
_cell.angle_gamma   90.00
#
_symmetry.space_group_name_H-M   'P 1'
#
loop_
_entity.id
_entity.type
_entity.pdbx_description
1 polymer ?
#
loop_
_entity_poly.entity_id
_entity_poly.type
_entity_poly.pdbx_seq_one_letter_code
_entity_poly.pdbx_strand_id
1 'polypeptide(L)'
;MSIKYLAPLCALACLAPSLAKAQQVNLEVTTYQVCTYSNYGDCLKYADMITIKSPSEAISITAIKANDGSCEIKSKPMPIAVAAGKTVELEGCDGVKKVVIEKDKGSFSKQF
;
A
#
# COMPACT_ATOMS: atom_id res chain seq x y z
N MET A 1 -14.62 -26.21 -40.50
CA MET A 1 -14.36 -25.82 -39.91
C MET A 1 -14.15 -25.22 -39.19
N SER A 2 -14.61 -25.24 -39.30
CA SER A 2 -14.35 -24.46 -38.62
C SER A 2 -13.98 -24.29 -37.85
N ILE A 3 -14.22 -24.36 -37.54
CA ILE A 3 -13.79 -24.12 -36.61
C ILE A 3 -12.80 -23.53 -36.35
N LYS A 4 -12.58 -23.06 -36.64
CA LYS A 4 -11.72 -22.51 -36.33
C LYS A 4 -11.69 -21.53 -35.68
N TYR A 5 -12.41 -21.40 -35.47
CA TYR A 5 -12.29 -20.53 -34.81
C TYR A 5 -12.35 -20.42 -33.77
N LEU A 6 -12.74 -20.54 -33.96
CA LEU A 6 -12.85 -20.57 -32.97
C LEU A 6 -11.97 -20.54 -32.06
N ALA A 7 -11.84 -20.80 -31.83
CA ALA A 7 -10.85 -21.12 -30.90
C ALA A 7 -9.99 -20.01 -30.53
N PRO A 8 -9.60 -19.27 -31.34
CA PRO A 8 -8.70 -18.23 -31.03
C PRO A 8 -9.21 -17.23 -30.09
N LEU A 9 -10.46 -17.14 -30.08
CA LEU A 9 -11.03 -16.20 -29.29
C LEU A 9 -10.74 -16.28 -27.91
N CYS A 10 -10.78 -17.42 -27.44
CA CYS A 10 -10.60 -17.63 -26.06
C CYS A 10 -9.29 -17.17 -25.61
N ALA A 11 -8.34 -17.38 -26.40
CA ALA A 11 -7.04 -17.02 -25.99
C ALA A 11 -6.89 -15.55 -25.78
N LEU A 12 -7.57 -14.77 -26.53
CA LEU A 12 -7.47 -13.38 -26.40
C LEU A 12 -7.97 -12.88 -25.12
N ALA A 13 -9.05 -13.35 -24.72
CA ALA A 13 -9.64 -12.89 -23.52
C ALA A 13 -8.78 -13.15 -22.32
N CYS A 14 -8.04 -14.19 -22.34
CA CYS A 14 -7.23 -14.53 -21.21
C CYS A 14 -6.03 -13.65 -21.03
N LEU A 15 -5.52 -13.09 -22.07
CA LEU A 15 -4.34 -12.29 -21.96
C LEU A 15 -4.51 -11.01 -21.20
N ALA A 16 -5.59 -10.35 -21.41
CA ALA A 16 -5.76 -9.06 -20.76
C ALA A 16 -5.73 -9.11 -19.24
N PRO A 17 -6.42 -10.02 -18.60
CA PRO A 17 -6.35 -10.09 -17.15
C PRO A 17 -4.96 -10.42 -16.64
N SER A 18 -4.25 -11.22 -17.36
CA SER A 18 -2.91 -11.57 -16.93
C SER A 18 -1.98 -10.37 -16.94
N LEU A 19 -2.12 -9.54 -17.92
CA LEU A 19 -1.30 -8.35 -17.99
C LEU A 19 -1.59 -7.41 -16.85
N ALA A 20 -2.82 -7.26 -16.48
CA ALA A 20 -3.18 -6.39 -15.40
C ALA A 20 -2.55 -6.86 -14.11
N LYS A 21 -2.52 -8.13 -13.85
CA LYS A 21 -1.89 -8.64 -12.64
C LYS A 21 -0.39 -8.43 -12.67
N ALA A 22 0.21 -8.58 -13.81
CA ALA A 22 1.65 -8.45 -13.91
C ALA A 22 2.14 -7.05 -13.59
N GLN A 23 1.27 -6.06 -13.65
CA GLN A 23 1.66 -4.70 -13.36
C GLN A 23 1.54 -4.32 -11.90
N GLN A 24 0.98 -5.18 -11.08
CA GLN A 24 0.82 -4.87 -9.68
C GLN A 24 2.11 -5.15 -8.93
N VAL A 25 2.43 -4.23 -8.04
CA VAL A 25 3.59 -4.38 -7.17
C VAL A 25 3.09 -4.76 -5.80
N ASN A 26 3.60 -5.84 -5.26
CA ASN A 26 3.23 -6.26 -3.92
C ASN A 26 4.02 -5.45 -2.91
N LEU A 27 3.30 -4.83 -2.01
CA LEU A 27 3.90 -4.10 -0.90
C LEU A 27 3.66 -4.88 0.38
N GLU A 28 4.60 -4.77 1.30
CA GLU A 28 4.41 -5.30 2.64
C GLU A 28 4.08 -4.13 3.53
N VAL A 29 2.87 -4.12 4.06
CA VAL A 29 2.39 -3.02 4.89
C VAL A 29 1.98 -3.59 6.23
N THR A 30 2.57 -3.08 7.29
CA THR A 30 2.25 -3.50 8.65
C THR A 30 2.07 -2.28 9.52
N THR A 31 1.45 -2.48 10.68
CA THR A 31 1.31 -1.41 11.65
C THR A 31 1.77 -1.91 13.00
N TYR A 32 2.25 -0.99 13.83
CA TYR A 32 2.51 -1.28 15.24
C TYR A 32 2.24 -0.02 16.04
N GLN A 33 1.81 -0.21 17.28
CA GLN A 33 1.40 0.90 18.13
C GLN A 33 2.60 1.45 18.90
N VAL A 34 2.68 2.76 18.98
CA VAL A 34 3.71 3.43 19.76
C VAL A 34 3.05 4.42 20.70
N CYS A 35 3.73 4.75 21.76
CA CYS A 35 3.27 5.78 22.69
C CYS A 35 3.82 7.12 22.25
N THR A 36 2.94 8.09 22.04
CA THR A 36 3.36 9.42 21.59
C THR A 36 3.37 10.42 22.74
N TYR A 37 2.72 10.14 23.86
CA TYR A 37 2.75 10.99 25.02
C TYR A 37 2.58 10.19 26.28
N SER A 38 3.53 10.32 27.18
CA SER A 38 3.47 9.60 28.45
C SER A 38 3.63 10.58 29.62
N ASN A 39 3.06 10.21 30.77
CA ASN A 39 3.13 11.00 31.98
C ASN A 39 3.17 10.06 33.16
N TYR A 40 4.14 10.25 34.05
CA TYR A 40 4.33 9.41 35.23
C TYR A 40 4.42 7.92 34.89
N GLY A 41 5.05 7.61 33.75
CA GLY A 41 5.23 6.21 33.36
C GLY A 41 4.06 5.59 32.64
N ASP A 42 2.93 6.29 32.54
CA ASP A 42 1.77 5.79 31.82
C ASP A 42 1.67 6.44 30.47
N CYS A 43 1.27 5.66 29.47
CA CYS A 43 1.06 6.20 28.14
C CYS A 43 -0.34 6.78 28.03
N LEU A 44 -0.43 8.04 27.68
CA LEU A 44 -1.71 8.74 27.55
C LEU A 44 -2.16 8.89 26.12
N LYS A 45 -1.25 8.81 25.16
CA LYS A 45 -1.61 8.88 23.74
C LYS A 45 -0.81 7.85 22.97
N TYR A 46 -1.50 7.20 22.06
CA TYR A 46 -0.90 6.20 21.16
C TYR A 46 -1.06 6.63 19.73
N ALA A 47 -0.23 6.09 18.86
CA ALA A 47 -0.40 6.22 17.42
C ALA A 47 0.05 4.91 16.80
N ASP A 48 -0.49 4.60 15.63
CA ASP A 48 -0.05 3.44 14.89
C ASP A 48 0.99 3.90 13.87
N MET A 49 2.16 3.28 13.91
CA MET A 49 3.16 3.49 12.88
C MET A 49 2.84 2.57 11.72
N ILE A 50 2.88 3.11 10.52
CA ILE A 50 2.63 2.36 9.30
C ILE A 50 3.96 2.10 8.63
N THR A 51 4.30 0.84 8.46
CA THR A 51 5.56 0.44 7.85
C THR A 51 5.27 -0.08 6.45
N ILE A 52 5.90 0.51 5.45
CA ILE A 52 5.69 0.15 4.06
C ILE A 52 7.02 -0.30 3.47
N LYS A 53 7.05 -1.51 2.95
CA LYS A 53 8.24 -2.06 2.32
C LYS A 53 7.93 -2.45 0.89
N SER A 54 8.81 -2.09 -0.02
CA SER A 54 8.71 -2.53 -1.41
C SER A 54 9.77 -3.59 -1.64
N PRO A 55 9.39 -4.88 -1.61
CA PRO A 55 10.39 -5.95 -1.60
C PRO A 55 11.12 -6.14 -2.91
N SER A 56 10.50 -5.88 -4.03
CA SER A 56 11.09 -6.28 -5.31
C SER A 56 11.46 -5.12 -6.24
N GLU A 57 10.87 -3.94 -6.08
CA GLU A 57 11.23 -2.84 -6.97
C GLU A 57 11.05 -1.50 -6.29
N ALA A 58 11.70 -0.49 -6.83
CA ALA A 58 11.57 0.86 -6.32
C ALA A 58 10.20 1.43 -6.70
N ILE A 59 9.59 2.17 -5.80
CA ILE A 59 8.31 2.82 -6.06
C ILE A 59 8.38 4.27 -5.61
N SER A 60 7.43 5.05 -6.11
CA SER A 60 7.23 6.42 -5.66
C SER A 60 5.81 6.53 -5.12
N ILE A 61 5.67 6.85 -3.84
CA ILE A 61 4.37 6.96 -3.20
C ILE A 61 3.89 8.39 -3.39
N THR A 62 2.73 8.54 -4.02
CA THR A 62 2.19 9.86 -4.32
C THR A 62 1.12 10.28 -3.34
N ALA A 63 0.45 9.35 -2.68
CA ALA A 63 -0.54 9.68 -1.66
C ALA A 63 -0.77 8.47 -0.76
N ILE A 64 -1.13 8.73 0.49
CA ILE A 64 -1.50 7.68 1.45
C ILE A 64 -2.72 8.16 2.20
N LYS A 65 -3.71 7.28 2.32
CA LYS A 65 -4.88 7.55 3.14
C LYS A 65 -5.10 6.42 4.11
N ALA A 66 -5.43 6.73 5.33
CA ALA A 66 -5.76 5.74 6.33
C ALA A 66 -7.21 5.95 6.77
N ASN A 67 -7.92 4.85 6.96
CA ASN A 67 -9.32 4.87 7.41
C ASN A 67 -10.18 5.79 6.54
N ASP A 68 -10.01 5.66 5.21
CA ASP A 68 -10.74 6.44 4.21
C ASP A 68 -10.59 7.96 4.40
N GLY A 69 -9.43 8.37 4.88
CA GLY A 69 -9.12 9.78 5.03
C GLY A 69 -9.43 10.36 6.40
N SER A 70 -10.03 9.59 7.30
CA SER A 70 -10.34 10.09 8.63
C SER A 70 -9.15 10.05 9.58
N CYS A 71 -8.10 9.35 9.21
CA CYS A 71 -6.90 9.24 10.02
C CYS A 71 -5.78 10.06 9.38
N GLU A 72 -5.32 11.07 10.07
CA GLU A 72 -4.26 11.91 9.54
C GLU A 72 -2.92 11.19 9.61
N ILE A 73 -2.16 11.25 8.53
CA ILE A 73 -0.85 10.61 8.46
C ILE A 73 0.21 11.70 8.41
N LYS A 74 1.17 11.60 9.33
CA LYS A 74 2.30 12.52 9.35
C LYS A 74 3.42 11.92 8.53
N SER A 75 3.83 12.60 7.49
CA SER A 75 4.85 12.08 6.61
C SER A 75 5.70 13.19 6.03
N LYS A 76 6.74 12.79 5.34
CA LYS A 76 7.52 13.71 4.53
C LYS A 76 6.65 14.18 3.37
N PRO A 77 7.02 15.29 2.73
CA PRO A 77 6.26 15.74 1.57
C PRO A 77 6.24 14.67 0.47
N MET A 78 5.12 14.58 -0.20
CA MET A 78 4.98 13.65 -1.31
C MET A 78 5.61 14.22 -2.57
N PRO A 79 6.14 13.40 -3.46
CA PRO A 79 6.14 11.94 -3.37
C PRO A 79 7.29 11.42 -2.50
N ILE A 80 7.11 10.20 -1.99
CA ILE A 80 8.14 9.55 -1.20
C ILE A 80 8.73 8.40 -2.02
N ALA A 81 10.03 8.42 -2.21
CA ALA A 81 10.69 7.36 -2.94
C ALA A 81 11.06 6.23 -1.99
N VAL A 82 10.73 5.00 -2.35
CA VAL A 82 11.09 3.82 -1.58
C VAL A 82 11.88 2.91 -2.50
N ALA A 83 13.15 2.73 -2.21
CA ALA A 83 14.00 1.88 -3.03
C ALA A 83 13.65 0.40 -2.82
N ALA A 84 14.00 -0.43 -3.78
CA ALA A 84 13.74 -1.85 -3.68
C ALA A 84 14.35 -2.43 -2.43
N GLY A 85 13.58 -3.20 -1.69
CA GLY A 85 14.02 -3.82 -0.44
C GLY A 85 14.08 -2.87 0.75
N LYS A 86 13.71 -1.63 0.57
CA LYS A 86 13.77 -0.65 1.65
C LYS A 86 12.39 -0.42 2.25
N THR A 87 12.39 0.23 3.40
CA THR A 87 11.18 0.45 4.18
C THR A 87 11.05 1.93 4.52
N VAL A 88 9.81 2.40 4.55
CA VAL A 88 9.51 3.74 5.06
C VAL A 88 8.49 3.59 6.19
N GLU A 89 8.62 4.43 7.20
CA GLU A 89 7.67 4.43 8.32
C GLU A 89 6.99 5.78 8.40
N LEU A 90 5.69 5.74 8.62
CA LEU A 90 4.88 6.95 8.74
C LEU A 90 4.03 6.84 9.99
N GLU A 91 3.81 7.97 10.64
CA GLU A 91 2.99 8.00 11.84
C GLU A 91 1.54 8.27 11.46
N GLY A 92 0.64 7.36 11.83
CA GLY A 92 -0.78 7.55 11.64
C GLY A 92 -1.49 7.93 12.93
N CYS A 93 -2.78 7.77 12.96
CA CYS A 93 -3.56 7.98 14.17
C CYS A 93 -3.59 6.72 15.03
N ASP A 94 -4.28 6.79 16.16
CA ASP A 94 -4.51 5.60 16.96
C ASP A 94 -5.65 4.81 16.33
N GLY A 95 -5.38 3.55 15.97
CA GLY A 95 -6.42 2.71 15.40
C GLY A 95 -6.50 2.73 13.89
N VAL A 96 -5.37 2.58 13.22
CA VAL A 96 -5.36 2.45 11.75
C VAL A 96 -5.92 1.09 11.38
N LYS A 97 -7.01 1.07 10.60
CA LYS A 97 -7.67 -0.17 10.20
C LYS A 97 -7.57 -0.45 8.71
N LYS A 98 -7.32 0.57 7.92
CA LYS A 98 -7.22 0.42 6.48
C LYS A 98 -6.26 1.46 5.95
N VAL A 99 -5.42 1.06 5.01
CA VAL A 99 -4.46 1.96 4.37
C VAL A 99 -4.60 1.81 2.86
N VAL A 100 -4.69 2.93 2.16
CA VAL A 100 -4.65 2.96 0.70
C VAL A 100 -3.44 3.77 0.31
N ILE A 101 -2.58 3.16 -0.50
CA ILE A 101 -1.34 3.77 -0.95
C ILE A 101 -1.42 3.98 -2.45
N GLU A 102 -1.30 5.23 -2.88
CA GLU A 102 -1.23 5.54 -4.30
C GLU A 102 0.23 5.68 -4.69
N LYS A 103 0.61 4.99 -5.71
CA LYS A 103 1.99 4.99 -6.16
C LYS A 103 2.03 5.11 -7.67
N ASP A 104 3.24 5.28 -8.21
CA ASP A 104 3.44 5.58 -9.61
C ASP A 104 2.90 4.52 -10.58
N LYS A 105 2.63 3.31 -10.11
CA LYS A 105 2.11 2.24 -10.96
C LYS A 105 0.79 1.70 -10.46
N GLY A 106 -0.04 2.55 -9.89
CA GLY A 106 -1.37 2.14 -9.42
C GLY A 106 -1.53 2.30 -7.94
N SER A 107 -2.49 1.62 -7.35
CA SER A 107 -2.75 1.76 -5.94
C SER A 107 -2.74 0.41 -5.25
N PHE A 108 -2.51 0.44 -3.95
CA PHE A 108 -2.45 -0.74 -3.10
C PHE A 108 -3.29 -0.43 -1.86
N SER A 109 -4.09 -1.39 -1.44
CA SER A 109 -4.87 -1.19 -0.23
C SER A 109 -4.76 -2.41 0.67
N LYS A 110 -4.82 -2.18 1.97
CA LYS A 110 -4.76 -3.26 2.95
C LYS A 110 -5.63 -2.91 4.13
N GLN A 111 -6.36 -3.91 4.61
CA GLN A 111 -7.11 -3.83 5.84
C GLN A 111 -6.41 -4.64 6.91
N PHE A 112 -6.44 -4.15 8.13
CA PHE A 112 -5.78 -4.78 9.27
C PHE A 112 -6.78 -5.38 10.24
#